data_3e2f31520206030f55a139da54133196
#
_entry.id   3e2f31520206030f55a139da54133196
#
_cell.length_a   1.000
_cell.length_b   1.000
_cell.length_c   1.000
_cell.angle_alpha   90.00
_cell.angle_beta   90.00
_cell.angle_gamma   90.00
#
_symmetry.space_group_name_H-M   'P 1'
#
loop_
_entity.id
_entity.type
_entity.pdbx_description
1 polymer ?
#
loop_
_entity_poly.entity_id
_entity_poly.type
_entity_poly.pdbx_seq_one_letter_code
_entity_poly.pdbx_strand_id
1 'polypeptide(L)'
;MAAIDTSKYEEFFIESADGTEVDIKMDVNSVDYYEDIFSPTVTAKINVTNTAHSTGLDETIYKGLPLVGCEKVRFKIEGNTDSNPGLDFSKKGDHLYIDKIINVLTTNNVESFTLNLVSKDAIVNELHYSRVIKKYPSTSSISGSVEKILQDVLKTEKELDIEPTSN
;
A
#
# COMPACT_ATOMS: atom_id res chain seq x y z
N MET A 1 21.26 -16.00 -25.23
CA MET A 1 20.30 -15.15 -24.49
C MET A 1 20.79 -15.08 -23.06
N ALA A 2 21.09 -13.91 -22.54
CA ALA A 2 21.35 -13.77 -21.12
C ALA A 2 20.06 -14.16 -20.37
N ALA A 3 20.19 -14.96 -19.33
CA ALA A 3 19.06 -15.24 -18.44
C ALA A 3 18.64 -13.90 -17.81
N ILE A 4 17.37 -13.55 -17.90
CA ILE A 4 16.82 -12.41 -17.20
C ILE A 4 16.74 -12.84 -15.74
N ASP A 5 17.45 -12.12 -14.86
CA ASP A 5 17.37 -12.36 -13.43
C ASP A 5 15.94 -12.09 -12.95
N THR A 6 15.50 -12.83 -11.94
CA THR A 6 14.18 -12.62 -11.33
C THR A 6 14.24 -11.44 -10.37
N SER A 7 13.15 -10.68 -10.26
CA SER A 7 12.99 -9.69 -9.20
C SER A 7 13.08 -10.36 -7.83
N LYS A 8 13.65 -9.67 -6.86
CA LYS A 8 13.87 -10.21 -5.52
C LYS A 8 12.94 -9.54 -4.52
N TYR A 9 12.21 -10.34 -3.77
CA TYR A 9 11.40 -9.87 -2.65
C TYR A 9 12.31 -9.59 -1.45
N GLU A 10 12.39 -8.34 -1.03
CA GLU A 10 13.22 -7.90 0.10
C GLU A 10 12.44 -7.92 1.40
N GLU A 11 11.29 -7.26 1.43
CA GLU A 11 10.44 -7.08 2.61
C GLU A 11 8.97 -7.24 2.25
N PHE A 12 8.20 -7.88 3.13
CA PHE A 12 6.73 -7.95 3.06
C PHE A 12 6.17 -8.09 4.47
N PHE A 13 5.58 -7.01 5.00
CA PHE A 13 5.00 -6.98 6.34
C PHE A 13 3.57 -6.48 6.32
N ILE A 14 2.72 -7.09 7.13
CA ILE A 14 1.40 -6.58 7.47
C ILE A 14 1.46 -6.10 8.93
N GLU A 15 1.04 -4.87 9.17
CA GLU A 15 0.86 -4.31 10.51
C GLU A 15 -0.65 -4.20 10.77
N SER A 16 -1.15 -5.00 11.70
CA SER A 16 -2.56 -5.01 12.07
C SER A 16 -2.95 -3.80 12.93
N ALA A 17 -4.25 -3.62 13.15
CA ALA A 17 -4.78 -2.48 13.89
C ALA A 17 -4.30 -2.39 15.36
N ASP A 18 -3.89 -3.51 15.96
CA ASP A 18 -3.32 -3.56 17.31
C ASP A 18 -1.80 -3.33 17.35
N GLY A 19 -1.17 -3.13 16.19
CA GLY A 19 0.26 -2.90 16.04
C GLY A 19 1.09 -4.19 15.92
N THR A 20 0.45 -5.35 15.81
CA THR A 20 1.15 -6.61 15.56
C THR A 20 1.68 -6.61 14.13
N GLU A 21 2.98 -6.79 13.96
CA GLU A 21 3.63 -6.93 12.66
C GLU A 21 3.90 -8.40 12.34
N VAL A 22 3.58 -8.80 11.12
CA VAL A 22 3.83 -10.16 10.61
C VAL A 22 4.59 -10.08 9.29
N ASP A 23 5.70 -10.81 9.21
CA ASP A 23 6.44 -11.01 7.96
C ASP A 23 5.76 -12.10 7.13
N ILE A 24 5.30 -11.71 5.93
CA ILE A 24 4.62 -12.60 4.99
C ILE A 24 5.46 -12.90 3.75
N LYS A 25 6.72 -12.47 3.71
CA LYS A 25 7.58 -12.56 2.53
C LYS A 25 7.64 -13.94 1.91
N MET A 26 7.71 -14.98 2.74
CA MET A 26 7.80 -16.37 2.26
C MET A 26 6.46 -16.92 1.77
N ASP A 27 5.37 -16.25 2.06
CA ASP A 27 4.00 -16.64 1.73
C ASP A 27 3.47 -15.92 0.49
N VAL A 28 4.20 -14.90 0.00
CA VAL A 28 3.83 -14.13 -1.20
C VAL A 28 4.11 -14.93 -2.46
N ASN A 29 3.06 -15.20 -3.24
CA ASN A 29 3.17 -15.90 -4.52
C ASN A 29 3.40 -14.93 -5.68
N SER A 30 2.67 -13.82 -5.71
CA SER A 30 2.79 -12.80 -6.75
C SER A 30 2.34 -11.43 -6.25
N VAL A 31 2.87 -10.41 -6.90
CA VAL A 31 2.51 -9.01 -6.70
C VAL A 31 2.18 -8.40 -8.06
N ASP A 32 0.98 -7.83 -8.17
CA ASP A 32 0.57 -7.04 -9.31
C ASP A 32 0.46 -5.57 -8.86
N TYR A 33 1.26 -4.70 -9.45
CA TYR A 33 1.25 -3.26 -9.18
C TYR A 33 0.63 -2.50 -10.34
N TYR A 34 -0.23 -1.53 -10.01
CA TYR A 34 -0.93 -0.72 -11.00
C TYR A 34 -0.74 0.76 -10.72
N GLU A 35 -0.13 1.42 -11.67
CA GLU A 35 0.03 2.87 -11.70
C GLU A 35 -0.47 3.40 -13.05
N ASP A 36 -1.34 4.40 -12.99
CA ASP A 36 -1.91 5.03 -14.17
C ASP A 36 -1.88 6.55 -13.98
N ILE A 37 -1.33 7.27 -14.93
CA ILE A 37 -1.25 8.74 -14.90
C ILE A 37 -2.64 9.40 -14.80
N PHE A 38 -3.69 8.71 -15.20
CA PHE A 38 -5.08 9.19 -15.09
C PHE A 38 -5.76 8.77 -13.79
N SER A 39 -5.11 7.96 -12.97
CA SER A 39 -5.60 7.56 -11.64
C SER A 39 -4.92 8.40 -10.55
N PRO A 40 -5.67 8.99 -9.63
CA PRO A 40 -5.09 9.75 -8.52
C PRO A 40 -4.42 8.87 -7.47
N THR A 41 -4.56 7.55 -7.59
CA THR A 41 -4.10 6.60 -6.57
C THR A 41 -3.40 5.41 -7.21
N VAL A 42 -2.40 4.89 -6.54
CA VAL A 42 -1.77 3.63 -6.89
C VAL A 42 -2.47 2.48 -6.19
N THR A 43 -2.50 1.33 -6.83
CA THR A 43 -3.09 0.10 -6.28
C THR A 43 -2.14 -1.08 -6.47
N ALA A 44 -2.26 -2.07 -5.61
CA ALA A 44 -1.55 -3.32 -5.78
C ALA A 44 -2.42 -4.51 -5.36
N LYS A 45 -2.06 -5.69 -5.88
CA LYS A 45 -2.63 -6.96 -5.43
C LYS A 45 -1.50 -7.87 -5.00
N ILE A 46 -1.64 -8.48 -3.85
CA ILE A 46 -0.69 -9.47 -3.34
C ILE A 46 -1.44 -10.77 -3.15
N ASN A 47 -1.00 -11.81 -3.85
CA ASN A 47 -1.51 -13.16 -3.65
C ASN A 47 -0.65 -13.88 -2.62
N VAL A 48 -1.30 -14.35 -1.56
CA VAL A 48 -0.65 -14.97 -0.40
C VAL A 48 -1.13 -16.40 -0.27
N THR A 49 -0.22 -17.31 0.03
CA THR A 49 -0.54 -18.67 0.47
C THR A 49 0.27 -18.98 1.73
N ASN A 50 -0.41 -19.09 2.84
CA ASN A 50 0.17 -19.28 4.15
C ASN A 50 -0.14 -20.69 4.67
N THR A 51 0.85 -21.30 5.31
CA THR A 51 0.69 -22.54 6.08
C THR A 51 0.76 -22.21 7.57
N ALA A 52 -0.08 -22.85 8.37
CA ALA A 52 0.01 -22.70 9.82
C ALA A 52 1.47 -22.88 10.28
N HIS A 53 1.96 -21.97 11.12
CA HIS A 53 3.33 -21.89 11.65
C HIS A 53 4.40 -21.25 10.77
N SER A 54 4.13 -20.81 9.54
CA SER A 54 5.15 -20.13 8.71
C SER A 54 5.52 -18.74 9.22
N THR A 55 4.60 -18.06 9.89
CA THR A 55 4.75 -16.67 10.37
C THR A 55 4.99 -16.54 11.87
N GLY A 56 5.10 -17.65 12.60
CA GLY A 56 5.22 -17.64 14.06
C GLY A 56 3.90 -17.35 14.80
N LEU A 57 2.79 -17.26 14.09
CA LEU A 57 1.46 -17.24 14.67
C LEU A 57 1.01 -18.67 15.01
N ASP A 58 0.19 -18.81 16.05
CA ASP A 58 -0.42 -20.10 16.39
C ASP A 58 -1.45 -20.57 15.36
N GLU A 59 -1.95 -19.63 14.55
CA GLU A 59 -2.91 -19.84 13.47
C GLU A 59 -2.40 -19.26 12.14
N THR A 60 -3.16 -19.50 11.07
CA THR A 60 -2.88 -18.86 9.76
C THR A 60 -3.08 -17.34 9.82
N ILE A 61 -2.47 -16.60 8.89
CA ILE A 61 -2.48 -15.13 8.88
C ILE A 61 -3.90 -14.57 8.97
N TYR A 62 -4.81 -15.03 8.13
CA TYR A 62 -6.17 -14.49 8.06
C TYR A 62 -6.98 -14.76 9.33
N LYS A 63 -6.72 -15.86 10.03
CA LYS A 63 -7.38 -16.22 11.29
C LYS A 63 -6.68 -15.64 12.51
N GLY A 64 -5.35 -15.66 12.52
CA GLY A 64 -4.54 -15.28 13.68
C GLY A 64 -4.22 -13.79 13.76
N LEU A 65 -4.20 -13.09 12.61
CA LEU A 65 -4.02 -11.64 12.59
C LEU A 65 -5.42 -10.98 12.49
N PRO A 66 -5.78 -10.08 13.40
CA PRO A 66 -7.09 -9.44 13.39
C PRO A 66 -7.20 -8.43 12.24
N LEU A 67 -7.40 -8.95 11.03
CA LEU A 67 -7.58 -8.16 9.81
C LEU A 67 -9.02 -7.64 9.75
N VAL A 68 -9.19 -6.34 9.87
CA VAL A 68 -10.50 -5.66 9.85
C VAL A 68 -10.66 -4.68 8.68
N GLY A 69 -9.60 -4.49 7.89
CA GLY A 69 -9.47 -3.52 6.82
C GLY A 69 -8.65 -2.30 7.23
N CYS A 70 -7.99 -1.69 6.26
CA CYS A 70 -7.06 -0.57 6.44
C CYS A 70 -5.78 -0.90 7.22
N GLU A 71 -5.42 -2.17 7.34
CA GLU A 71 -4.10 -2.57 7.85
C GLU A 71 -3.01 -2.07 6.91
N LYS A 72 -1.89 -1.67 7.49
CA LYS A 72 -0.75 -1.17 6.76
C LYS A 72 0.06 -2.33 6.19
N VAL A 73 0.41 -2.23 4.92
CA VAL A 73 1.28 -3.17 4.24
C VAL A 73 2.54 -2.46 3.76
N ARG A 74 3.69 -2.96 4.20
CA ARG A 74 5.01 -2.50 3.77
C ARG A 74 5.63 -3.59 2.91
N PHE A 75 6.13 -3.20 1.74
CA PHE A 75 6.89 -4.15 0.93
C PHE A 75 7.95 -3.46 0.09
N LYS A 76 8.97 -4.23 -0.23
CA LYS A 76 10.05 -3.82 -1.10
C LYS A 76 10.43 -4.95 -2.03
N ILE A 77 10.51 -4.64 -3.31
CA ILE A 77 10.89 -5.55 -4.38
C ILE A 77 12.07 -4.92 -5.11
N GLU A 78 13.19 -5.61 -5.13
CA GLU A 78 14.37 -5.22 -5.90
C GLU A 78 14.15 -5.53 -7.38
N GLY A 79 14.51 -4.60 -8.25
CA GLY A 79 14.41 -4.79 -9.70
C GLY A 79 15.36 -5.88 -10.20
N ASN A 80 15.02 -6.44 -11.32
CA ASN A 80 15.80 -7.52 -11.96
C ASN A 80 16.92 -7.03 -12.88
N THR A 81 17.05 -5.73 -13.05
CA THR A 81 18.12 -5.08 -13.85
C THR A 81 18.41 -3.69 -13.27
N ASP A 82 19.59 -3.15 -13.59
CA ASP A 82 19.97 -1.79 -13.17
C ASP A 82 19.02 -0.69 -13.70
N SER A 83 18.31 -0.96 -14.78
CA SER A 83 17.34 -0.03 -15.36
C SER A 83 15.94 -0.15 -14.76
N ASN A 84 15.68 -1.15 -13.93
CA ASN A 84 14.43 -1.35 -13.22
C ASN A 84 14.63 -1.03 -11.73
N PRO A 85 14.16 0.12 -11.24
CA PRO A 85 14.39 0.54 -9.84
C PRO A 85 13.66 -0.34 -8.82
N GLY A 86 12.80 -1.28 -9.27
CA GLY A 86 11.96 -2.06 -8.39
C GLY A 86 10.82 -1.23 -7.80
N LEU A 87 10.26 -1.71 -6.67
CA LEU A 87 9.19 -1.07 -5.93
C LEU A 87 9.60 -0.95 -4.46
N ASP A 88 9.48 0.24 -3.88
CA ASP A 88 9.81 0.48 -2.47
C ASP A 88 8.66 1.20 -1.76
N PHE A 89 7.80 0.42 -1.12
CA PHE A 89 6.70 0.85 -0.26
C PHE A 89 7.01 0.61 1.24
N SER A 90 8.29 0.52 1.60
CA SER A 90 8.73 0.36 2.99
C SER A 90 8.89 1.69 3.72
N LYS A 91 9.01 2.81 2.98
CA LYS A 91 9.23 4.13 3.55
C LYS A 91 7.97 4.71 4.17
N LYS A 92 8.17 5.49 5.22
CA LYS A 92 7.06 6.21 5.86
C LYS A 92 6.38 7.15 4.86
N GLY A 93 5.06 7.07 4.78
CA GLY A 93 4.24 7.86 3.85
C GLY A 93 3.94 7.14 2.53
N ASP A 94 4.74 6.14 2.14
CA ASP A 94 4.55 5.40 0.89
C ASP A 94 3.82 4.07 1.09
N HIS A 95 3.60 3.65 2.34
CA HIS A 95 2.91 2.39 2.64
C HIS A 95 1.55 2.29 1.95
N LEU A 96 1.19 1.09 1.50
CA LEU A 96 -0.14 0.77 1.03
C LEU A 96 -0.99 0.18 2.16
N TYR A 97 -2.28 0.19 1.98
CA TYR A 97 -3.26 -0.23 2.98
C TYR A 97 -4.24 -1.22 2.38
N ILE A 98 -4.69 -2.19 3.17
CA ILE A 98 -5.66 -3.19 2.72
C ILE A 98 -7.01 -2.51 2.51
N ASP A 99 -7.46 -2.45 1.25
CA ASP A 99 -8.82 -2.05 0.88
C ASP A 99 -9.80 -3.19 1.11
N LYS A 100 -9.43 -4.39 0.64
CA LYS A 100 -10.23 -5.62 0.82
C LYS A 100 -9.39 -6.87 0.65
N ILE A 101 -9.90 -7.93 1.26
CA ILE A 101 -9.36 -9.29 1.12
C ILE A 101 -10.37 -10.10 0.31
N ILE A 102 -9.90 -10.75 -0.74
CA ILE A 102 -10.75 -11.54 -1.64
C ILE A 102 -10.15 -12.93 -1.87
N ASN A 103 -10.93 -13.81 -2.48
CA ASN A 103 -10.51 -15.17 -2.86
C ASN A 103 -9.99 -16.00 -1.67
N VAL A 104 -10.59 -15.83 -0.49
CA VAL A 104 -10.17 -16.55 0.71
C VAL A 104 -10.55 -18.02 0.58
N LEU A 105 -9.55 -18.87 0.56
CA LEU A 105 -9.69 -20.32 0.56
C LEU A 105 -8.95 -20.85 1.79
N THR A 106 -9.65 -21.53 2.68
CA THR A 106 -9.08 -22.09 3.90
C THR A 106 -9.29 -23.60 3.93
N THR A 107 -8.21 -24.32 4.15
CA THR A 107 -8.21 -25.74 4.49
C THR A 107 -7.68 -25.91 5.92
N ASN A 108 -7.54 -27.12 6.42
CA ASN A 108 -7.12 -27.35 7.80
C ASN A 108 -5.77 -26.69 8.15
N ASN A 109 -4.82 -26.67 7.22
CA ASN A 109 -3.46 -26.19 7.47
C ASN A 109 -2.94 -25.19 6.43
N VAL A 110 -3.72 -24.87 5.40
CA VAL A 110 -3.31 -23.96 4.32
C VAL A 110 -4.40 -22.95 4.10
N GLU A 111 -4.00 -21.72 3.94
CA GLU A 111 -4.85 -20.61 3.62
C GLU A 111 -4.30 -19.85 2.43
N SER A 112 -5.18 -19.49 1.50
CA SER A 112 -4.81 -18.65 0.35
C SER A 112 -5.80 -17.52 0.23
N PHE A 113 -5.30 -16.30 -0.01
CA PHE A 113 -6.11 -15.12 -0.18
C PHE A 113 -5.39 -14.07 -1.02
N THR A 114 -6.15 -13.09 -1.51
CA THR A 114 -5.61 -11.95 -2.25
C THR A 114 -5.89 -10.68 -1.47
N LEU A 115 -4.83 -9.92 -1.18
CA LEU A 115 -4.90 -8.58 -0.61
C LEU A 115 -5.02 -7.57 -1.75
N ASN A 116 -6.08 -6.78 -1.78
CA ASN A 116 -6.15 -5.59 -2.62
C ASN A 116 -5.70 -4.40 -1.79
N LEU A 117 -4.70 -3.69 -2.28
CA LEU A 117 -4.05 -2.58 -1.60
C LEU A 117 -4.30 -1.27 -2.33
N VAL A 118 -4.40 -0.19 -1.57
CA VAL A 118 -4.53 1.17 -2.05
C VAL A 118 -3.65 2.12 -1.27
N SER A 119 -3.34 3.28 -1.84
CA SER A 119 -2.63 4.34 -1.12
C SER A 119 -3.49 4.91 0.02
N LYS A 120 -2.85 5.45 1.06
CA LYS A 120 -3.53 6.13 2.18
C LYS A 120 -4.48 7.22 1.71
N ASP A 121 -4.06 7.99 0.71
CA ASP A 121 -4.84 9.08 0.16
C ASP A 121 -6.18 8.60 -0.42
N ALA A 122 -6.24 7.41 -1.01
CA ALA A 122 -7.48 6.79 -1.49
C ALA A 122 -8.45 6.55 -0.35
N ILE A 123 -7.98 5.94 0.75
CA ILE A 123 -8.81 5.66 1.93
C ILE A 123 -9.32 6.96 2.55
N VAL A 124 -8.43 7.93 2.75
CA VAL A 124 -8.80 9.23 3.36
C VAL A 124 -9.81 9.96 2.49
N ASN A 125 -9.67 9.91 1.16
CA ASN A 125 -10.59 10.56 0.24
C ASN A 125 -12.01 9.97 0.28
N GLU A 126 -12.15 8.69 0.58
CA GLU A 126 -13.46 8.03 0.74
C GLU A 126 -14.17 8.41 2.06
N LEU A 127 -13.47 8.97 3.03
CA LEU A 127 -14.07 9.41 4.28
C LEU A 127 -14.89 10.69 4.03
N HIS A 128 -16.16 10.68 4.46
CA HIS A 128 -17.11 11.78 4.20
C HIS A 128 -16.68 13.14 4.76
N TYR A 129 -15.81 13.19 5.77
CA TYR A 129 -15.29 14.43 6.35
C TYR A 129 -14.02 14.95 5.65
N SER A 130 -13.48 14.22 4.70
CA SER A 130 -12.30 14.64 3.91
C SER A 130 -12.65 15.46 2.67
N ARG A 131 -13.89 15.88 2.55
CA ARG A 131 -14.32 16.72 1.43
C ARG A 131 -13.78 18.14 1.55
N VAL A 132 -13.30 18.69 0.43
CA VAL A 132 -12.91 20.09 0.35
C VAL A 132 -14.17 20.97 0.37
N ILE A 133 -14.45 21.58 1.52
CA ILE A 133 -15.58 22.49 1.73
C ILE A 133 -15.16 23.97 1.81
N LYS A 134 -13.86 24.23 1.91
CA LYS A 134 -13.31 25.59 1.97
C LYS A 134 -13.16 26.18 0.57
N LYS A 135 -13.41 27.49 0.45
CA LYS A 135 -13.01 28.27 -0.70
C LYS A 135 -11.58 28.78 -0.50
N TYR A 136 -10.74 28.59 -1.48
CA TYR A 136 -9.38 29.14 -1.48
C TYR A 136 -9.45 30.54 -2.12
N PRO A 137 -8.84 31.58 -1.51
CA PRO A 137 -8.89 32.92 -2.03
C PRO A 137 -8.13 33.02 -3.37
N SER A 138 -8.62 33.86 -4.27
CA SER A 138 -8.00 34.12 -5.58
C SER A 138 -6.57 34.69 -5.49
N THR A 139 -6.18 35.15 -4.31
CA THR A 139 -4.81 35.64 -4.01
C THR A 139 -3.83 34.49 -3.69
N SER A 140 -4.33 33.27 -3.48
CA SER A 140 -3.48 32.11 -3.27
C SER A 140 -3.08 31.52 -4.61
N SER A 141 -1.80 31.14 -4.76
CA SER A 141 -1.34 30.39 -5.93
C SER A 141 -2.07 29.04 -6.03
N ILE A 142 -2.16 28.50 -7.22
CA ILE A 142 -2.74 27.16 -7.42
C ILE A 142 -1.93 26.12 -6.65
N SER A 143 -0.60 26.16 -6.76
CA SER A 143 0.31 25.27 -6.02
C SER A 143 0.09 25.34 -4.50
N GLY A 144 -0.02 26.53 -3.91
CA GLY A 144 -0.30 26.70 -2.49
C GLY A 144 -1.69 26.23 -2.06
N SER A 145 -2.68 26.27 -2.96
CA SER A 145 -4.01 25.72 -2.70
C SER A 145 -3.97 24.18 -2.73
N VAL A 146 -3.26 23.60 -3.68
CA VAL A 146 -3.06 22.14 -3.77
C VAL A 146 -2.31 21.63 -2.54
N GLU A 147 -1.21 22.29 -2.15
CA GLU A 147 -0.45 21.91 -0.96
C GLU A 147 -1.32 21.86 0.29
N LYS A 148 -2.15 22.89 0.51
CA LYS A 148 -3.09 22.92 1.64
C LYS A 148 -4.13 21.81 1.59
N ILE A 149 -4.61 21.45 0.40
CA ILE A 149 -5.54 20.31 0.27
C ILE A 149 -4.85 19.00 0.67
N LEU A 150 -3.63 18.78 0.19
CA LEU A 150 -2.86 17.58 0.49
C LEU A 150 -2.54 17.48 2.00
N GLN A 151 -2.14 18.59 2.63
CA GLN A 151 -1.78 18.60 4.05
C GLN A 151 -2.99 18.61 4.98
N ASP A 152 -3.97 19.50 4.75
CA ASP A 152 -5.06 19.74 5.71
C ASP A 152 -6.21 18.73 5.54
N VAL A 153 -6.50 18.33 4.30
CA VAL A 153 -7.66 17.48 3.98
C VAL A 153 -7.24 16.03 3.85
N LEU A 154 -6.28 15.70 2.99
CA LEU A 154 -5.81 14.33 2.79
C LEU A 154 -4.81 13.88 3.86
N LYS A 155 -4.21 14.84 4.60
CA LYS A 155 -3.23 14.56 5.66
C LYS A 155 -2.11 13.63 5.17
N THR A 156 -1.62 13.91 3.96
CA THR A 156 -0.56 13.10 3.36
C THR A 156 0.70 13.14 4.22
N GLU A 157 1.34 11.99 4.34
CA GLU A 157 2.64 11.85 5.00
C GLU A 157 3.81 11.82 4.00
N LYS A 158 3.48 11.93 2.69
CA LYS A 158 4.47 11.98 1.62
C LYS A 158 5.21 13.29 1.63
N GLU A 159 6.48 13.25 1.22
CA GLU A 159 7.23 14.46 0.90
C GLU A 159 6.63 15.11 -0.36
N LEU A 160 6.33 16.40 -0.27
CA LEU A 160 5.70 17.15 -1.36
C LEU A 160 6.76 18.00 -2.04
N ASP A 161 7.02 17.72 -3.32
CA ASP A 161 7.79 18.59 -4.21
C ASP A 161 6.82 19.38 -5.09
N ILE A 162 6.59 20.64 -4.73
CA ILE A 162 5.58 21.49 -5.37
C ILE A 162 6.25 22.68 -6.02
N GLU A 163 6.23 22.72 -7.35
CA GLU A 163 6.69 23.87 -8.09
C GLU A 163 5.72 25.07 -7.92
N PRO A 164 6.25 26.28 -7.61
CA PRO A 164 5.42 27.47 -7.48
C PRO A 164 4.70 27.81 -8.79
N THR A 165 3.38 28.01 -8.73
CA THR A 165 2.62 28.53 -9.87
C THR A 165 2.39 30.04 -9.71
N SER A 166 2.46 30.77 -10.83
CA SER A 166 1.95 32.16 -10.90
C SER A 166 0.42 32.14 -10.96
N ASN A 167 -0.20 33.11 -10.35
CA ASN A 167 -1.65 33.35 -10.48
C ASN A 167 -1.97 33.89 -11.88
#